data_b1ff1558010e58f9866d76e8bc09a273
#
_entry.id   b1ff1558010e58f9866d76e8bc09a273
#
_cell.length_a   1.000
_cell.length_b   1.000
_cell.length_c   1.000
_cell.angle_alpha   90.00
_cell.angle_beta   90.00
_cell.angle_gamma   90.00
#
_symmetry.space_group_name_H-M   'P 1'
#
loop_
_entity.id
_entity.type
_entity.pdbx_description
1 polymer ?
#
loop_
_entity_poly.entity_id
_entity_poly.type
_entity_poly.pdbx_seq_one_letter_code
_entity_poly.pdbx_strand_id
1 'polypeptide(L)'
;MEFLVEFEVNIPDGTPESEVEHREKAEAAAAAKLVDEGHLVRLWRLHVASGEARILGLYRADSEPELDALLGALPLHDWMHVTITALGRHPNDPGASRP
;
A
#
# COMPACT_ATOMS: atom_id res chain seq x y z
N MET A 1 11.80 -5.93 8.19
CA MET A 1 11.88 -6.09 6.72
C MET A 1 11.07 -5.00 6.03
N GLU A 2 11.54 -4.59 4.88
CA GLU A 2 10.83 -3.63 4.05
C GLU A 2 10.27 -4.30 2.82
N PHE A 3 9.11 -3.81 2.38
CA PHE A 3 8.38 -4.36 1.23
C PHE A 3 7.91 -3.23 0.35
N LEU A 4 8.04 -3.42 -0.94
CA LEU A 4 7.42 -2.56 -1.93
C LEU A 4 6.09 -3.17 -2.30
N VAL A 5 5.01 -2.41 -2.17
CA VAL A 5 3.65 -2.91 -2.39
C VAL A 5 2.99 -2.06 -3.47
N GLU A 6 2.57 -2.69 -4.54
CA GLU A 6 1.82 -2.03 -5.59
C GLU A 6 0.35 -2.40 -5.48
N PHE A 7 -0.50 -1.38 -5.50
CA PHE A 7 -1.95 -1.54 -5.45
C PHE A 7 -2.56 -1.07 -6.76
N GLU A 8 -3.45 -1.89 -7.30
CA GLU A 8 -4.30 -1.53 -8.42
C GLU A 8 -5.73 -1.54 -7.91
N VAL A 9 -6.38 -0.36 -7.92
CA VAL A 9 -7.73 -0.21 -7.35
C VAL A 9 -8.76 -0.31 -8.47
N ASN A 10 -9.66 -1.27 -8.34
CA ASN A 10 -10.74 -1.52 -9.30
C ASN A 10 -12.08 -1.43 -8.59
N ILE A 11 -12.75 -0.30 -8.75
CA ILE A 11 -14.06 -0.09 -8.16
C ILE A 11 -15.10 -0.79 -9.04
N PRO A 12 -15.93 -1.70 -8.46
CA PRO A 12 -16.94 -2.40 -9.26
C PRO A 12 -17.95 -1.44 -9.90
N ASP A 13 -18.33 -1.74 -11.14
CA ASP A 13 -19.35 -0.97 -11.84
C ASP A 13 -20.65 -0.97 -11.05
N GLY A 14 -21.31 0.18 -11.00
CA GLY A 14 -22.58 0.32 -10.27
C GLY A 14 -22.43 0.55 -8.78
N THR A 15 -21.21 0.65 -8.26
CA THR A 15 -21.01 0.99 -6.85
C THR A 15 -21.49 2.41 -6.59
N PRO A 16 -22.39 2.63 -5.61
CA PRO A 16 -22.85 3.99 -5.29
C PRO A 16 -21.69 4.90 -4.90
N GLU A 17 -21.73 6.15 -5.35
CA GLU A 17 -20.70 7.12 -5.04
C GLU A 17 -20.52 7.33 -3.54
N SER A 18 -21.62 7.28 -2.79
CA SER A 18 -21.58 7.39 -1.32
C SER A 18 -20.81 6.25 -0.67
N GLU A 19 -20.89 5.04 -1.23
CA GLU A 19 -20.11 3.90 -0.72
C GLU A 19 -18.62 4.07 -1.02
N VAL A 20 -18.30 4.55 -2.23
CA VAL A 20 -16.90 4.82 -2.60
C VAL A 20 -16.29 5.84 -1.64
N GLU A 21 -16.98 6.95 -1.41
CA GLU A 21 -16.52 8.00 -0.49
C GLU A 21 -16.35 7.47 0.94
N HIS A 22 -17.29 6.66 1.39
CA HIS A 22 -17.23 6.07 2.73
C HIS A 22 -15.99 5.19 2.89
N ARG A 23 -15.72 4.33 1.90
CA ARG A 23 -14.55 3.44 1.93
C ARG A 23 -13.25 4.21 1.79
N GLU A 24 -13.22 5.25 0.98
CA GLU A 24 -12.02 6.09 0.83
C GLU A 24 -11.66 6.80 2.14
N LYS A 25 -12.66 7.29 2.87
CA LYS A 25 -12.44 7.89 4.18
C LYS A 25 -11.93 6.88 5.19
N ALA A 26 -12.52 5.69 5.19
CA ALA A 26 -12.08 4.61 6.08
C ALA A 26 -10.65 4.18 5.74
N GLU A 27 -10.33 4.11 4.45
CA GLU A 27 -8.98 3.77 3.98
C GLU A 27 -7.96 4.82 4.45
N ALA A 28 -8.27 6.10 4.35
CA ALA A 28 -7.39 7.16 4.80
C ALA A 28 -7.11 7.06 6.31
N ALA A 29 -8.13 6.73 7.10
CA ALA A 29 -7.97 6.52 8.54
C ALA A 29 -7.11 5.29 8.84
N ALA A 30 -7.32 4.20 8.10
CA ALA A 30 -6.52 2.98 8.26
C ALA A 30 -5.06 3.23 7.86
N ALA A 31 -4.82 3.97 6.78
CA ALA A 31 -3.47 4.33 6.37
C ALA A 31 -2.76 5.18 7.43
N ALA A 32 -3.45 6.15 8.00
CA ALA A 32 -2.90 6.98 9.07
C ALA A 32 -2.48 6.13 10.28
N LYS A 33 -3.29 5.13 10.62
CA LYS A 33 -2.96 4.21 11.70
C LYS A 33 -1.70 3.40 11.39
N LEU A 34 -1.57 2.92 10.17
CA LEU A 34 -0.37 2.18 9.74
C LEU A 34 0.88 3.07 9.77
N VAL A 35 0.76 4.34 9.46
CA VAL A 35 1.85 5.32 9.61
C VAL A 35 2.26 5.44 11.07
N ASP A 36 1.29 5.62 11.95
CA ASP A 36 1.54 5.77 13.39
C ASP A 36 2.19 4.53 14.00
N GLU A 37 1.85 3.36 13.50
CA GLU A 37 2.40 2.09 13.95
C GLU A 37 3.75 1.75 13.30
N GLY A 38 4.23 2.58 12.38
CA GLY A 38 5.50 2.39 11.71
C GLY A 38 5.49 1.38 10.57
N HIS A 39 4.31 0.94 10.15
CA HIS A 39 4.19 -0.04 9.05
C HIS A 39 4.17 0.61 7.68
N LEU A 40 3.53 1.78 7.54
CA LEU A 40 3.52 2.51 6.27
C LEU A 40 4.53 3.66 6.34
N VAL A 41 5.55 3.58 5.47
CA VAL A 41 6.67 4.53 5.46
C VAL A 41 6.50 5.61 4.40
N ARG A 42 6.16 5.22 3.18
CA ARG A 42 5.95 6.13 2.05
C ARG A 42 4.83 5.61 1.16
N LEU A 43 4.17 6.53 0.48
CA LEU A 43 3.09 6.20 -0.44
C LEU A 43 3.15 7.14 -1.64
N TRP A 44 3.04 6.58 -2.85
CA TRP A 44 3.08 7.34 -4.09
C TRP A 44 1.91 6.96 -4.98
N ARG A 45 1.43 7.93 -5.74
CA ARG A 45 0.53 7.66 -6.85
C ARG A 45 1.38 7.48 -8.10
N LEU A 46 1.17 6.39 -8.83
CA LEU A 46 1.87 6.16 -10.07
C LEU A 46 1.17 6.91 -11.22
N HIS A 47 1.96 7.55 -12.06
CA HIS A 47 1.44 8.21 -13.26
C HIS A 47 1.39 7.20 -14.40
N VAL A 48 0.19 6.68 -14.69
CA VAL A 48 -0.03 5.71 -15.75
C VAL A 48 -0.93 6.32 -16.82
N ALA A 49 -0.64 5.99 -18.07
CA ALA A 49 -1.31 6.61 -19.22
C ALA A 49 -2.77 6.18 -19.37
N SER A 50 -3.14 5.03 -18.81
CA SER A 50 -4.48 4.45 -18.94
C SER A 50 -5.54 5.05 -18.02
N GLY A 51 -5.15 5.93 -17.10
CA GLY A 51 -6.06 6.48 -16.10
C GLY A 51 -6.41 5.51 -14.97
N GLU A 52 -5.72 4.39 -14.89
CA GLU A 52 -5.88 3.43 -13.80
C GLU A 52 -5.37 4.01 -12.49
N ALA A 53 -6.04 3.66 -11.39
CA ALA A 53 -5.58 4.07 -10.06
C ALA A 53 -4.53 3.08 -9.56
N ARG A 54 -3.25 3.44 -9.70
CA ARG A 54 -2.13 2.66 -9.20
C ARG A 54 -1.38 3.40 -8.13
N ILE A 55 -1.07 2.70 -7.05
CA ILE A 55 -0.42 3.26 -5.88
C ILE A 55 0.76 2.36 -5.53
N LEU A 56 1.87 2.98 -5.15
CA LEU A 56 3.07 2.28 -4.71
C LEU A 56 3.34 2.68 -3.27
N GLY A 57 3.51 1.69 -2.39
CA GLY A 57 3.80 1.94 -0.99
C GLY A 57 5.09 1.26 -0.54
N LEU A 58 5.80 1.91 0.38
CA LEU A 58 6.90 1.31 1.11
C LEU A 58 6.40 0.96 2.50
N TYR A 59 6.42 -0.33 2.82
CA TYR A 59 5.90 -0.87 4.07
C TYR A 59 6.99 -1.55 4.89
N ARG A 60 6.81 -1.59 6.19
CA ARG A 60 7.63 -2.36 7.13
C ARG A 60 6.78 -3.34 7.90
N ALA A 61 7.27 -4.56 8.01
CA ALA A 61 6.69 -5.61 8.84
C ALA A 61 7.79 -6.60 9.20
N ASP A 62 7.56 -7.42 10.22
CA ASP A 62 8.53 -8.43 10.63
C ASP A 62 8.61 -9.58 9.63
N SER A 63 7.52 -9.80 8.89
CA SER A 63 7.43 -10.89 7.93
C SER A 63 6.38 -10.56 6.86
N GLU A 64 6.41 -11.27 5.73
CA GLU A 64 5.39 -11.13 4.71
C GLU A 64 4.00 -11.56 5.18
N PRO A 65 3.83 -12.66 5.96
CA PRO A 65 2.52 -12.99 6.52
C PRO A 65 1.94 -11.88 7.41
N GLU A 66 2.76 -11.20 8.19
CA GLU A 66 2.29 -10.05 8.97
C GLU A 66 1.79 -8.93 8.04
N LEU A 67 2.56 -8.63 6.99
CA LEU A 67 2.17 -7.63 6.01
C LEU A 67 0.85 -8.00 5.32
N ASP A 68 0.71 -9.26 4.91
CA ASP A 68 -0.54 -9.75 4.30
C ASP A 68 -1.74 -9.52 5.22
N ALA A 69 -1.58 -9.77 6.51
CA ALA A 69 -2.65 -9.56 7.49
C ALA A 69 -3.00 -8.07 7.61
N LEU A 70 -2.00 -7.19 7.62
CA LEU A 70 -2.21 -5.74 7.69
C LEU A 70 -2.94 -5.22 6.45
N LEU A 71 -2.51 -5.66 5.27
CA LEU A 71 -3.12 -5.23 4.01
C LEU A 71 -4.53 -5.81 3.83
N GLY A 72 -4.75 -7.04 4.29
CA GLY A 72 -6.05 -7.69 4.22
C GLY A 72 -7.12 -7.00 5.06
N ALA A 73 -6.72 -6.22 6.05
CA ALA A 73 -7.63 -5.46 6.89
C ALA A 73 -7.99 -4.08 6.33
N LEU A 74 -7.38 -3.67 5.22
CA LEU A 74 -7.66 -2.36 4.63
C LEU A 74 -9.08 -2.30 4.06
N PRO A 75 -9.81 -1.19 4.28
CA PRO A 75 -11.20 -1.04 3.79
C PRO A 75 -11.38 -1.20 2.29
N LEU A 76 -10.37 -0.86 1.48
CA LEU A 76 -10.43 -1.01 0.03
C LEU A 76 -9.89 -2.36 -0.47
N HIS A 77 -9.50 -3.26 0.43
CA HIS A 77 -8.84 -4.52 0.07
C HIS A 77 -9.60 -5.32 -0.98
N ASP A 78 -10.93 -5.40 -0.88
CA ASP A 78 -11.76 -6.16 -1.82
C ASP A 78 -11.70 -5.60 -3.25
N TRP A 79 -11.33 -4.35 -3.39
CA TRP A 79 -11.27 -3.66 -4.67
C TRP A 79 -9.84 -3.56 -5.20
N MET A 80 -8.87 -4.11 -4.49
CA MET A 80 -7.46 -4.00 -4.84
C MET A 80 -6.88 -5.30 -5.37
N HIS A 81 -6.03 -5.14 -6.38
CA HIS A 81 -5.05 -6.16 -6.72
C HIS A 81 -3.72 -5.73 -6.10
N VAL A 82 -3.13 -6.60 -5.30
CA VAL A 82 -1.94 -6.27 -4.51
C VAL A 82 -0.76 -7.10 -4.97
N THR A 83 0.37 -6.45 -5.24
CA THR A 83 1.62 -7.12 -5.57
C THR A 83 2.67 -6.71 -4.54
N ILE A 84 3.25 -7.69 -3.86
CA ILE A 84 4.23 -7.49 -2.80
C ILE A 84 5.60 -7.93 -3.28
N THR A 85 6.61 -7.08 -3.10
CA THR A 85 8.00 -7.40 -3.39
C THR A 85 8.83 -7.15 -2.14
N ALA A 86 9.47 -8.19 -1.61
CA ALA A 86 10.36 -8.06 -0.47
C ALA A 86 11.64 -7.33 -0.92
N LEU A 87 12.09 -6.39 -0.11
CA LEU A 87 13.27 -5.59 -0.40
C LEU A 87 14.46 -6.06 0.44
N GLY A 88 15.59 -6.22 -0.21
CA GLY A 88 16.85 -6.50 0.44
C GLY A 88 17.81 -5.33 0.25
N ARG A 89 18.83 -5.27 1.08
CA ARG A 89 19.89 -4.26 0.93
C ARG A 89 20.74 -4.58 -0.28
N HIS A 90 21.07 -3.54 -1.03
CA HIS A 90 22.06 -3.64 -2.11
C HIS A 90 23.37 -3.00 -1.62
N PRO A 91 24.53 -3.61 -1.91
CA PRO A 91 25.82 -3.06 -1.45
C PRO A 91 26.11 -1.65 -1.99
N ASN A 92 25.53 -1.28 -3.11
CA ASN A 92 25.72 0.04 -3.73
C ASN A 92 24.67 1.06 -3.33
N ASP A 93 23.72 0.69 -2.45
CA ASP A 93 22.75 1.64 -1.94
C ASP A 93 23.47 2.70 -1.10
N PRO A 94 23.35 3.99 -1.42
CA PRO A 94 24.00 5.06 -0.64
C PRO A 94 23.62 5.03 0.83
N GLY A 95 22.38 4.64 1.15
CA GLY A 95 21.90 4.55 2.53
C GLY A 95 22.49 3.35 3.29
N ALA A 96 22.80 2.25 2.58
CA ALA A 96 23.26 1.02 3.19
C ALA A 96 24.73 1.08 3.64
N SER A 97 25.54 1.95 3.05
CA SER A 97 26.98 2.02 3.29
C SER A 97 27.37 2.98 4.42
N ARG A 98 26.41 3.56 5.11
CA ARG A 98 26.68 4.48 6.20
C ARG A 98 27.05 3.71 7.47
N PRO A 99 28.19 4.05 8.10
CA PRO A 99 28.54 3.46 9.39
C PRO A 99 27.60 3.93 10.49
#